data_cc745f791eb94461e8e3517b96ff89eb
#
_entry.id   cc745f791eb94461e8e3517b96ff89eb
#
_cell.length_a   1.000
_cell.length_b   1.000
_cell.length_c   1.000
_cell.angle_alpha   90.00
_cell.angle_beta   90.00
_cell.angle_gamma   90.00
#
_symmetry.space_group_name_H-M   'P 1'
#
loop_
_entity.id
_entity.type
_entity.pdbx_description
1 polymer ?
#
loop_
_entity_poly.entity_id
_entity_poly.type
_entity_poly.pdbx_seq_one_letter_code
_entity_poly.pdbx_strand_id
1 'polypeptide(L)'
;MNAKESLKDKRQVAIVTGGSRGIGRAIAIELAGLGFNVVINHYDFTADGRPDETAAQKTLSDIAAKGARCLVLRADVSSDADRVAFVKAVKDKFGRCDMLVNNAGVAPLKRADLLEATEASFDRVLGINLKGPYFLTQLVAKWMIEQQIQYPNRSYRIVNIGSMSSYTSSPARGEYCISKAGVSMMTMLYADRLAEFGIGVFEIRPGIIETDMTSVVKEKYDKLIADGITPIKRWGQPEDVAKAVSAIAEGKLDFSTGQVINVDGGFHLRRL
;
A
#
# COMPACT_ATOMS: atom_id res chain seq x y z
N MET A 1 13.08 0.11 37.82
CA MET A 1 12.21 0.41 36.67
C MET A 1 12.48 1.84 36.25
N ASN A 2 13.13 2.03 35.11
CA ASN A 2 13.58 3.36 34.65
C ASN A 2 12.38 4.19 34.12
N ALA A 3 12.25 5.42 34.59
CA ALA A 3 11.21 6.40 34.19
C ALA A 3 11.13 6.69 32.67
N LYS A 4 12.06 6.17 31.87
CA LYS A 4 12.02 6.24 30.39
C LYS A 4 11.10 5.23 29.70
N GLU A 5 10.61 4.20 30.40
CA GLU A 5 9.67 3.21 29.83
C GLU A 5 8.20 3.63 29.93
N SER A 6 7.85 4.63 30.73
CA SER A 6 6.46 5.03 30.96
C SER A 6 5.86 5.96 29.88
N LEU A 7 6.62 6.34 28.87
CA LEU A 7 6.20 7.30 27.81
C LEU A 7 6.17 6.72 26.39
N LYS A 8 6.41 5.43 26.18
CA LYS A 8 6.18 4.81 24.86
C LYS A 8 4.68 4.63 24.69
N ASP A 9 4.13 5.37 23.75
CA ASP A 9 2.74 5.23 23.31
C ASP A 9 2.44 3.75 23.02
N LYS A 10 1.46 3.16 23.72
CA LYS A 10 1.10 1.74 23.61
C LYS A 10 0.37 1.40 22.30
N ARG A 11 0.02 2.43 21.49
CA ARG A 11 -0.70 2.25 20.24
C ARG A 11 0.11 1.45 19.23
N GLN A 12 -0.58 0.65 18.45
CA GLN A 12 -0.01 -0.03 17.29
C GLN A 12 0.51 1.01 16.29
N VAL A 13 1.50 0.61 15.49
CA VAL A 13 2.12 1.46 14.46
C VAL A 13 1.93 0.82 13.10
N ALA A 14 1.33 1.57 12.18
CA ALA A 14 1.16 1.19 10.79
C ALA A 14 2.07 2.02 9.88
N ILE A 15 2.75 1.37 8.96
CA ILE A 15 3.48 2.00 7.86
C ILE A 15 2.61 1.92 6.61
N VAL A 16 2.38 3.06 5.93
CA VAL A 16 1.66 3.12 4.65
C VAL A 16 2.55 3.81 3.62
N THR A 17 3.04 3.05 2.64
CA THR A 17 3.83 3.65 1.56
C THR A 17 2.92 4.34 0.54
N GLY A 18 3.38 5.48 -0.01
CA GLY A 18 2.54 6.32 -0.87
C GLY A 18 1.31 6.86 -0.15
N GLY A 19 1.46 7.23 1.14
CA GLY A 19 0.36 7.63 2.02
C GLY A 19 -0.08 9.09 1.90
N SER A 20 0.52 9.87 0.99
CA SER A 20 0.24 11.32 0.87
C SER A 20 -1.10 11.62 0.18
N ARG A 21 -1.59 10.76 -0.70
CA ARG A 21 -2.81 10.98 -1.51
C ARG A 21 -3.52 9.67 -1.89
N GLY A 22 -4.69 9.82 -2.50
CA GLY A 22 -5.46 8.70 -3.08
C GLY A 22 -5.73 7.58 -2.09
N ILE A 23 -5.56 6.34 -2.54
CA ILE A 23 -5.80 5.12 -1.75
C ILE A 23 -4.95 5.10 -0.48
N GLY A 24 -3.65 5.42 -0.60
CA GLY A 24 -2.74 5.41 0.55
C GLY A 24 -3.14 6.39 1.65
N ARG A 25 -3.59 7.60 1.27
CA ARG A 25 -4.13 8.58 2.22
C ARG A 25 -5.37 8.07 2.92
N ALA A 26 -6.33 7.50 2.18
CA ALA A 26 -7.56 6.96 2.78
C ALA A 26 -7.23 5.83 3.77
N ILE A 27 -6.31 4.91 3.41
CA ILE A 27 -5.84 3.85 4.29
C ILE A 27 -5.19 4.43 5.56
N ALA A 28 -4.33 5.43 5.43
CA ALA A 28 -3.63 6.06 6.55
C ALA A 28 -4.61 6.72 7.55
N ILE A 29 -5.63 7.42 7.05
CA ILE A 29 -6.68 8.05 7.87
C ILE A 29 -7.56 6.99 8.53
N GLU A 30 -7.93 5.93 7.83
CA GLU A 30 -8.74 4.83 8.36
C GLU A 30 -8.02 4.13 9.51
N LEU A 31 -6.74 3.77 9.33
CA LEU A 31 -5.92 3.17 10.38
C LEU A 31 -5.73 4.09 11.60
N ALA A 32 -5.61 5.40 11.38
CA ALA A 32 -5.59 6.37 12.46
C ALA A 32 -6.91 6.36 13.26
N GLY A 33 -8.04 6.23 12.56
CA GLY A 33 -9.37 6.08 13.19
C GLY A 33 -9.52 4.82 14.03
N LEU A 34 -8.80 3.75 13.69
CA LEU A 34 -8.71 2.51 14.47
C LEU A 34 -7.71 2.61 15.65
N GLY A 35 -7.07 3.75 15.85
CA GLY A 35 -6.16 3.99 16.96
C GLY A 35 -4.70 3.66 16.68
N PHE A 36 -4.30 3.41 15.43
CA PHE A 36 -2.90 3.28 15.06
C PHE A 36 -2.20 4.65 15.06
N ASN A 37 -0.95 4.70 15.49
CA ASN A 37 -0.02 5.70 15.03
C ASN A 37 0.42 5.34 13.61
N VAL A 38 0.54 6.32 12.73
CA VAL A 38 0.74 6.07 11.32
C VAL A 38 2.05 6.70 10.82
N VAL A 39 2.79 5.93 10.05
CA VAL A 39 3.93 6.44 9.28
C VAL A 39 3.51 6.45 7.82
N ILE A 40 3.56 7.61 7.19
CA ILE A 40 3.38 7.72 5.74
C ILE A 40 4.71 8.02 5.07
N ASN A 41 4.95 7.32 3.98
CA ASN A 41 6.00 7.66 3.04
C ASN A 41 5.40 8.35 1.83
N HIS A 42 6.15 9.29 1.25
CA HIS A 42 5.86 9.90 -0.03
C HIS A 42 7.14 10.16 -0.82
N TYR A 43 6.98 10.37 -2.13
CA TYR A 43 8.07 10.79 -3.02
C TYR A 43 7.50 11.69 -4.11
N ASP A 44 6.81 12.77 -3.66
CA ASP A 44 6.08 13.69 -4.52
C ASP A 44 6.97 14.85 -4.99
N PHE A 45 6.64 15.39 -6.17
CA PHE A 45 7.34 16.50 -6.79
C PHE A 45 6.32 17.50 -7.35
N THR A 46 6.69 18.78 -7.31
CA THR A 46 6.00 19.86 -8.03
C THR A 46 6.20 19.72 -9.54
N ALA A 47 5.43 20.46 -10.33
CA ALA A 47 5.53 20.43 -11.79
C ALA A 47 6.92 20.84 -12.33
N ASP A 48 7.66 21.66 -11.56
CA ASP A 48 9.03 22.07 -11.87
C ASP A 48 10.10 21.16 -11.26
N GLY A 49 9.71 19.99 -10.75
CA GLY A 49 10.61 18.92 -10.30
C GLY A 49 11.19 19.12 -8.89
N ARG A 50 10.71 20.10 -8.11
CA ARG A 50 11.12 20.24 -6.71
C ARG A 50 10.35 19.27 -5.80
N PRO A 51 10.93 18.84 -4.67
CA PRO A 51 10.18 18.08 -3.66
C PRO A 51 8.89 18.79 -3.24
N ASP A 52 7.78 18.04 -3.20
CA ASP A 52 6.48 18.55 -2.77
C ASP A 52 5.96 17.77 -1.55
N GLU A 53 5.72 18.46 -0.46
CA GLU A 53 5.20 17.88 0.78
C GLU A 53 3.74 18.26 1.05
N THR A 54 3.13 19.08 0.21
CA THR A 54 1.81 19.65 0.43
C THR A 54 0.75 18.59 0.74
N ALA A 55 0.66 17.56 -0.11
CA ALA A 55 -0.30 16.47 0.08
C ALA A 55 0.00 15.65 1.35
N ALA A 56 1.28 15.42 1.63
CA ALA A 56 1.71 14.67 2.81
C ALA A 56 1.39 15.43 4.11
N GLN A 57 1.60 16.75 4.14
CA GLN A 57 1.25 17.60 5.29
C GLN A 57 -0.26 17.66 5.53
N LYS A 58 -1.07 17.68 4.46
CA LYS A 58 -2.52 17.58 4.59
C LYS A 58 -2.93 16.26 5.22
N THR A 59 -2.35 15.16 4.77
CA THR A 59 -2.63 13.82 5.34
C THR A 59 -2.19 13.74 6.80
N LEU A 60 -1.05 14.32 7.16
CA LEU A 60 -0.60 14.43 8.55
C LEU A 60 -1.65 15.12 9.41
N SER A 61 -2.18 16.26 8.95
CA SER A 61 -3.22 17.02 9.68
C SER A 61 -4.49 16.20 9.87
N ASP A 62 -4.93 15.46 8.84
CA ASP A 62 -6.12 14.61 8.92
C ASP A 62 -5.93 13.43 9.90
N ILE A 63 -4.74 12.83 9.94
CA ILE A 63 -4.37 11.78 10.90
C ILE A 63 -4.35 12.35 12.33
N ALA A 64 -3.76 13.53 12.51
CA ALA A 64 -3.71 14.20 13.81
C ALA A 64 -5.12 14.53 14.33
N ALA A 65 -6.05 14.91 13.45
CA ALA A 65 -7.45 15.14 13.80
C ALA A 65 -8.17 13.88 14.32
N LYS A 66 -7.65 12.67 14.01
CA LYS A 66 -8.11 11.40 14.61
C LYS A 66 -7.45 11.11 15.96
N GLY A 67 -6.61 12.01 16.48
CA GLY A 67 -5.88 11.84 17.73
C GLY A 67 -4.68 10.88 17.63
N ALA A 68 -4.26 10.50 16.44
CA ALA A 68 -3.11 9.63 16.20
C ALA A 68 -1.83 10.46 15.95
N ARG A 69 -0.67 9.88 16.31
CA ARG A 69 0.62 10.45 15.92
C ARG A 69 0.93 10.04 14.47
N CYS A 70 1.41 10.99 13.70
CA CYS A 70 1.86 10.73 12.34
C CYS A 70 3.35 11.08 12.17
N LEU A 71 4.07 10.24 11.44
CA LEU A 71 5.42 10.52 10.95
C LEU A 71 5.38 10.55 9.43
N VAL A 72 5.77 11.66 8.84
CA VAL A 72 5.90 11.82 7.39
C VAL A 72 7.36 11.68 7.02
N LEU A 73 7.66 10.81 6.06
CA LEU A 73 9.03 10.58 5.59
C LEU A 73 9.05 10.60 4.04
N ARG A 74 9.91 11.46 3.51
CA ARG A 74 10.20 11.44 2.07
C ARG A 74 11.22 10.34 1.79
N ALA A 75 10.86 9.35 0.96
CA ALA A 75 11.73 8.24 0.59
C ALA A 75 11.29 7.63 -0.74
N ASP A 76 12.22 7.33 -1.62
CA ASP A 76 11.98 6.55 -2.83
C ASP A 76 12.02 5.05 -2.47
N VAL A 77 10.88 4.37 -2.56
CA VAL A 77 10.80 2.93 -2.24
C VAL A 77 11.64 2.07 -3.20
N SER A 78 12.00 2.56 -4.39
CA SER A 78 12.87 1.85 -5.32
C SER A 78 14.34 1.91 -4.92
N SER A 79 14.75 2.91 -4.12
CA SER A 79 16.12 3.11 -3.61
C SER A 79 16.37 2.22 -2.38
N ASP A 80 17.46 1.46 -2.40
CA ASP A 80 17.87 0.64 -1.24
C ASP A 80 18.23 1.49 -0.03
N ALA A 81 19.04 2.53 -0.25
CA ALA A 81 19.46 3.43 0.81
C ALA A 81 18.27 4.12 1.49
N ASP A 82 17.27 4.55 0.70
CA ASP A 82 16.08 5.20 1.23
C ASP A 82 15.24 4.23 2.05
N ARG A 83 15.06 2.97 1.60
CA ARG A 83 14.32 1.95 2.38
C ARG A 83 14.98 1.68 3.73
N VAL A 84 16.30 1.54 3.76
CA VAL A 84 17.06 1.32 5.01
C VAL A 84 16.91 2.52 5.95
N ALA A 85 17.12 3.74 5.44
CA ALA A 85 16.97 4.97 6.22
C ALA A 85 15.53 5.15 6.73
N PHE A 86 14.54 4.85 5.88
CA PHE A 86 13.12 4.89 6.22
C PHE A 86 12.79 3.96 7.41
N VAL A 87 13.14 2.68 7.31
CA VAL A 87 12.88 1.71 8.40
C VAL A 87 13.61 2.11 9.67
N LYS A 88 14.85 2.60 9.56
CA LYS A 88 15.61 3.12 10.72
C LYS A 88 14.87 4.28 11.40
N ALA A 89 14.41 5.26 10.64
CA ALA A 89 13.68 6.41 11.19
C ALA A 89 12.39 5.99 11.92
N VAL A 90 11.67 4.98 11.41
CA VAL A 90 10.49 4.42 12.08
C VAL A 90 10.88 3.71 13.38
N LYS A 91 11.95 2.91 13.36
CA LYS A 91 12.49 2.25 14.57
C LYS A 91 12.86 3.27 15.63
N ASP A 92 13.58 4.32 15.26
CA ASP A 92 14.03 5.37 16.18
C ASP A 92 12.84 6.13 16.79
N LYS A 93 11.79 6.41 16.01
CA LYS A 93 10.63 7.20 16.44
C LYS A 93 9.64 6.42 17.29
N PHE A 94 9.27 5.21 16.86
CA PHE A 94 8.19 4.44 17.47
C PHE A 94 8.64 3.16 18.18
N GLY A 95 9.79 2.59 17.80
CA GLY A 95 10.32 1.35 18.37
C GLY A 95 9.48 0.11 18.05
N ARG A 96 8.48 0.22 17.15
CA ARG A 96 7.61 -0.87 16.74
C ARG A 96 7.00 -0.64 15.35
N CYS A 97 6.63 -1.74 14.70
CA CYS A 97 5.79 -1.76 13.52
C CYS A 97 4.87 -2.99 13.61
N ASP A 98 3.57 -2.77 13.61
CA ASP A 98 2.56 -3.82 13.72
C ASP A 98 1.90 -4.12 12.37
N MET A 99 1.89 -3.13 11.48
CA MET A 99 1.31 -3.28 10.15
C MET A 99 2.15 -2.56 9.09
N LEU A 100 2.39 -3.25 7.97
CA LEU A 100 2.96 -2.66 6.76
C LEU A 100 1.92 -2.71 5.65
N VAL A 101 1.65 -1.56 5.03
CA VAL A 101 0.82 -1.46 3.82
C VAL A 101 1.70 -0.98 2.67
N ASN A 102 2.03 -1.89 1.77
CA ASN A 102 2.73 -1.61 0.52
C ASN A 102 1.71 -1.07 -0.49
N ASN A 103 1.52 0.25 -0.51
CA ASN A 103 0.59 0.91 -1.41
C ASN A 103 1.29 1.76 -2.48
N ALA A 104 2.51 2.24 -2.25
CA ALA A 104 3.25 3.02 -3.24
C ALA A 104 3.28 2.31 -4.60
N GLY A 105 2.94 3.06 -5.64
CA GLY A 105 2.93 2.52 -6.99
C GLY A 105 2.66 3.60 -8.03
N VAL A 106 3.12 3.35 -9.24
CA VAL A 106 3.03 4.26 -10.38
C VAL A 106 2.54 3.53 -11.61
N ALA A 107 1.86 4.26 -12.49
CA ALA A 107 1.64 3.84 -13.87
C ALA A 107 2.84 4.25 -14.74
N PRO A 108 3.00 3.72 -15.97
CA PRO A 108 3.91 4.28 -16.95
C PRO A 108 3.68 5.78 -17.13
N LEU A 109 4.76 6.57 -17.26
CA LEU A 109 4.64 8.02 -17.52
C LEU A 109 3.90 8.30 -18.83
N LYS A 110 4.17 7.47 -19.84
CA LYS A 110 3.48 7.48 -21.13
C LYS A 110 2.92 6.07 -21.35
N ARG A 111 1.62 5.96 -21.60
CA ARG A 111 1.04 4.69 -22.05
C ARG A 111 1.48 4.44 -23.48
N ALA A 112 2.16 3.36 -23.71
CA ALA A 112 2.65 2.93 -25.02
C ALA A 112 2.18 1.49 -25.28
N ASP A 113 2.05 1.13 -26.55
CA ASP A 113 1.86 -0.26 -26.93
C ASP A 113 3.02 -1.13 -26.38
N LEU A 114 2.74 -2.39 -26.09
CA LEU A 114 3.73 -3.33 -25.58
C LEU A 114 4.97 -3.44 -26.50
N LEU A 115 4.79 -3.27 -27.81
CA LEU A 115 5.88 -3.31 -28.79
C LEU A 115 6.72 -2.03 -28.82
N GLU A 116 6.25 -0.95 -28.18
CA GLU A 116 6.89 0.36 -28.12
C GLU A 116 7.35 0.73 -26.68
N ALA A 117 7.10 -0.15 -25.70
CA ALA A 117 7.50 0.07 -24.32
C ALA A 117 9.05 0.11 -24.20
N THR A 118 9.56 1.04 -23.38
CA THR A 118 11.02 1.20 -23.19
C THR A 118 11.51 0.49 -21.92
N GLU A 119 12.76 0.05 -21.92
CA GLU A 119 13.41 -0.51 -20.72
C GLU A 119 13.36 0.45 -19.55
N ALA A 120 13.58 1.75 -19.79
CA ALA A 120 13.51 2.77 -18.73
C ALA A 120 12.12 2.86 -18.09
N SER A 121 11.02 2.72 -18.86
CA SER A 121 9.67 2.64 -18.33
C SER A 121 9.47 1.36 -17.54
N PHE A 122 9.93 0.24 -18.05
CA PHE A 122 9.88 -1.06 -17.41
C PHE A 122 10.61 -1.04 -16.06
N ASP A 123 11.88 -0.61 -16.04
CA ASP A 123 12.70 -0.54 -14.83
C ASP A 123 12.10 0.38 -13.77
N ARG A 124 11.60 1.54 -14.18
CA ARG A 124 10.93 2.47 -13.25
C ARG A 124 9.69 1.85 -12.63
N VAL A 125 8.81 1.25 -13.44
CA VAL A 125 7.55 0.70 -12.95
C VAL A 125 7.81 -0.53 -12.07
N LEU A 126 8.67 -1.46 -12.48
CA LEU A 126 9.01 -2.62 -11.67
C LEU A 126 9.82 -2.23 -10.43
N GLY A 127 10.70 -1.25 -10.56
CA GLY A 127 11.49 -0.72 -9.44
C GLY A 127 10.60 -0.25 -8.29
N ILE A 128 9.59 0.55 -8.61
CA ILE A 128 8.69 1.14 -7.62
C ILE A 128 7.60 0.14 -7.17
N ASN A 129 6.93 -0.53 -8.14
CA ASN A 129 5.74 -1.32 -7.85
C ASN A 129 6.04 -2.72 -7.29
N LEU A 130 7.22 -3.28 -7.58
CA LEU A 130 7.55 -4.67 -7.24
C LEU A 130 8.85 -4.78 -6.44
N LYS A 131 9.99 -4.31 -6.97
CA LYS A 131 11.29 -4.42 -6.28
C LYS A 131 11.27 -3.65 -4.95
N GLY A 132 10.72 -2.44 -4.95
CA GLY A 132 10.61 -1.60 -3.75
C GLY A 132 9.86 -2.29 -2.62
N PRO A 133 8.58 -2.66 -2.80
CA PRO A 133 7.80 -3.36 -1.77
C PRO A 133 8.38 -4.73 -1.40
N TYR A 134 8.99 -5.47 -2.34
CA TYR A 134 9.64 -6.75 -2.02
C TYR A 134 10.73 -6.58 -0.96
N PHE A 135 11.68 -5.68 -1.18
CA PHE A 135 12.79 -5.47 -0.24
C PHE A 135 12.40 -4.66 1.00
N LEU A 136 11.43 -3.75 0.91
CA LEU A 136 10.88 -3.11 2.10
C LEU A 136 10.19 -4.12 3.01
N THR A 137 9.42 -5.04 2.43
CA THR A 137 8.79 -6.15 3.17
C THR A 137 9.85 -7.01 3.84
N GLN A 138 10.96 -7.32 3.16
CA GLN A 138 12.05 -8.09 3.76
C GLN A 138 12.63 -7.41 5.01
N LEU A 139 12.89 -6.09 4.94
CA LEU A 139 13.42 -5.33 6.08
C LEU A 139 12.43 -5.28 7.24
N VAL A 140 11.16 -5.00 6.95
CA VAL A 140 10.12 -4.88 7.98
C VAL A 140 9.75 -6.25 8.56
N ALA A 141 9.68 -7.31 7.73
CA ALA A 141 9.39 -8.66 8.20
C ALA A 141 10.45 -9.19 9.16
N LYS A 142 11.75 -8.98 8.88
CA LYS A 142 12.82 -9.30 9.83
C LYS A 142 12.60 -8.59 11.17
N TRP A 143 12.23 -7.33 11.15
CA TRP A 143 11.93 -6.59 12.37
C TRP A 143 10.65 -7.08 13.07
N MET A 144 9.61 -7.43 12.33
CA MET A 144 8.38 -8.01 12.89
C MET A 144 8.66 -9.37 13.55
N ILE A 145 9.54 -10.20 12.99
CA ILE A 145 9.97 -11.46 13.59
C ILE A 145 10.68 -11.21 14.94
N GLU A 146 11.62 -10.26 14.96
CA GLU A 146 12.29 -9.86 16.22
C GLU A 146 11.29 -9.40 17.28
N GLN A 147 10.29 -8.61 16.86
CA GLN A 147 9.23 -8.14 17.74
C GLN A 147 8.31 -9.28 18.20
N GLN A 148 7.98 -10.23 17.33
CA GLN A 148 7.13 -11.39 17.66
C GLN A 148 7.76 -12.28 18.72
N ILE A 149 9.08 -12.50 18.64
CA ILE A 149 9.83 -13.23 19.67
C ILE A 149 9.75 -12.49 21.01
N GLN A 150 9.90 -11.18 20.99
CA GLN A 150 9.89 -10.35 22.22
C GLN A 150 8.48 -10.14 22.78
N TYR A 151 7.47 -10.10 21.92
CA TYR A 151 6.08 -9.77 22.25
C TYR A 151 5.10 -10.74 21.56
N PRO A 152 5.06 -12.04 21.97
CA PRO A 152 4.33 -13.10 21.26
C PRO A 152 2.80 -12.90 21.20
N ASN A 153 2.25 -12.05 22.06
CA ASN A 153 0.81 -11.76 22.09
C ASN A 153 0.40 -10.58 21.17
N ARG A 154 1.32 -10.06 20.37
CA ARG A 154 1.01 -9.02 19.39
C ARG A 154 0.71 -9.63 18.03
N SER A 155 -0.18 -8.99 17.29
CA SER A 155 -0.49 -9.38 15.91
C SER A 155 0.28 -8.50 14.94
N TYR A 156 0.87 -9.11 13.91
CA TYR A 156 1.62 -8.41 12.86
C TYR A 156 1.02 -8.75 11.50
N ARG A 157 0.86 -7.75 10.65
CA ARG A 157 0.21 -7.93 9.34
C ARG A 157 0.91 -7.14 8.25
N ILE A 158 0.93 -7.69 7.05
CA ILE A 158 1.44 -7.05 5.84
C ILE A 158 0.31 -7.06 4.81
N VAL A 159 0.03 -5.92 4.21
CA VAL A 159 -0.97 -5.78 3.14
C VAL A 159 -0.30 -5.21 1.90
N ASN A 160 -0.44 -5.90 0.79
CA ASN A 160 0.04 -5.47 -0.50
C ASN A 160 -1.14 -4.93 -1.34
N ILE A 161 -1.03 -3.71 -1.84
CA ILE A 161 -2.04 -3.16 -2.74
C ILE A 161 -1.68 -3.58 -4.17
N GLY A 162 -2.36 -4.63 -4.61
CA GLY A 162 -2.31 -5.16 -5.97
C GLY A 162 -3.11 -4.31 -6.96
N SER A 163 -3.81 -4.98 -7.86
CA SER A 163 -4.72 -4.37 -8.85
C SER A 163 -5.49 -5.47 -9.58
N MET A 164 -6.64 -5.15 -10.15
CA MET A 164 -7.27 -5.99 -11.18
C MET A 164 -6.30 -6.29 -12.35
N SER A 165 -5.30 -5.44 -12.57
CA SER A 165 -4.26 -5.67 -13.59
C SER A 165 -3.30 -6.82 -13.27
N SER A 166 -3.39 -7.44 -12.08
CA SER A 166 -2.65 -8.67 -11.76
C SER A 166 -3.10 -9.87 -12.62
N TYR A 167 -4.34 -9.85 -13.12
CA TYR A 167 -4.93 -10.94 -13.91
C TYR A 167 -5.65 -10.47 -15.18
N THR A 168 -5.64 -9.15 -15.45
CA THR A 168 -6.29 -8.56 -16.64
C THR A 168 -5.23 -8.02 -17.59
N SER A 169 -5.32 -8.40 -18.86
CA SER A 169 -4.42 -7.89 -19.91
C SER A 169 -4.71 -6.43 -20.25
N SER A 170 -3.66 -5.65 -20.41
CA SER A 170 -3.71 -4.29 -20.93
C SER A 170 -2.42 -4.00 -21.71
N PRO A 171 -2.39 -4.22 -23.06
CA PRO A 171 -1.17 -4.07 -23.86
C PRO A 171 -0.54 -2.68 -23.79
N ALA A 172 -1.35 -1.64 -23.58
CA ALA A 172 -0.85 -0.26 -23.44
C ALA A 172 -0.20 0.09 -22.08
N ARG A 173 0.03 -0.89 -21.21
CA ARG A 173 0.71 -0.76 -19.90
C ARG A 173 1.21 -2.13 -19.40
N GLY A 174 1.90 -2.87 -20.26
CA GLY A 174 2.37 -4.23 -19.99
C GLY A 174 3.21 -4.32 -18.73
N GLU A 175 4.17 -3.42 -18.53
CA GLU A 175 5.04 -3.36 -17.36
C GLU A 175 4.26 -3.17 -16.05
N TYR A 176 3.17 -2.41 -16.07
CA TYR A 176 2.28 -2.27 -14.90
C TYR A 176 1.58 -3.59 -14.57
N CYS A 177 1.04 -4.27 -15.59
CA CYS A 177 0.39 -5.57 -15.41
C CYS A 177 1.37 -6.60 -14.83
N ILE A 178 2.58 -6.68 -15.39
CA ILE A 178 3.65 -7.55 -14.91
C ILE A 178 4.01 -7.22 -13.46
N SER A 179 4.17 -5.93 -13.13
CA SER A 179 4.49 -5.53 -11.76
C SER A 179 3.41 -5.97 -10.76
N LYS A 180 2.12 -5.84 -11.13
CA LYS A 180 1.00 -6.21 -10.25
C LYS A 180 0.79 -7.73 -10.17
N ALA A 181 1.06 -8.49 -11.22
CA ALA A 181 1.13 -9.95 -11.16
C ALA A 181 2.28 -10.40 -10.24
N GLY A 182 3.44 -9.73 -10.30
CA GLY A 182 4.56 -9.95 -9.38
C GLY A 182 4.20 -9.68 -7.92
N VAL A 183 3.41 -8.66 -7.62
CA VAL A 183 2.91 -8.38 -6.26
C VAL A 183 2.04 -9.53 -5.75
N SER A 184 1.25 -10.16 -6.60
CA SER A 184 0.44 -11.32 -6.21
C SER A 184 1.32 -12.53 -5.83
N MET A 185 2.36 -12.82 -6.61
CA MET A 185 3.32 -13.87 -6.27
C MET A 185 4.11 -13.51 -5.01
N MET A 186 4.54 -12.26 -4.86
CA MET A 186 5.20 -11.77 -3.65
C MET A 186 4.33 -11.99 -2.41
N THR A 187 3.03 -11.73 -2.50
CA THR A 187 2.08 -11.95 -1.40
C THR A 187 2.06 -13.42 -0.98
N MET A 188 1.96 -14.35 -1.92
CA MET A 188 1.96 -15.79 -1.63
C MET A 188 3.28 -16.23 -0.97
N LEU A 189 4.42 -15.80 -1.51
CA LEU A 189 5.75 -16.16 -0.99
C LEU A 189 5.96 -15.67 0.45
N TYR A 190 5.57 -14.41 0.74
CA TYR A 190 5.69 -13.88 2.10
C TYR A 190 4.63 -14.47 3.04
N ALA A 191 3.43 -14.78 2.56
CA ALA A 191 2.40 -15.44 3.37
C ALA A 191 2.86 -16.82 3.84
N ASP A 192 3.39 -17.63 2.92
CA ASP A 192 3.94 -18.95 3.23
C ASP A 192 5.12 -18.86 4.21
N ARG A 193 6.09 -17.99 3.89
CA ARG A 193 7.34 -17.86 4.68
C ARG A 193 7.12 -17.31 6.09
N LEU A 194 6.12 -16.43 6.27
CA LEU A 194 5.92 -15.72 7.54
C LEU A 194 4.85 -16.36 8.43
N ALA A 195 4.13 -17.36 7.95
CA ALA A 195 3.08 -18.04 8.71
C ALA A 195 3.60 -18.68 10.00
N GLU A 196 4.79 -19.27 9.97
CA GLU A 196 5.44 -19.87 11.16
C GLU A 196 5.69 -18.86 12.30
N PHE A 197 5.77 -17.55 11.96
CA PHE A 197 5.93 -16.47 12.93
C PHE A 197 4.60 -15.79 13.30
N GLY A 198 3.46 -16.31 12.85
CA GLY A 198 2.16 -15.70 13.09
C GLY A 198 1.95 -14.33 12.43
N ILE A 199 2.70 -14.02 11.37
CA ILE A 199 2.58 -12.78 10.61
C ILE A 199 1.69 -13.02 9.40
N GLY A 200 0.50 -12.39 9.37
CA GLY A 200 -0.43 -12.48 8.25
C GLY A 200 -0.02 -11.59 7.08
N VAL A 201 -0.11 -12.12 5.85
CA VAL A 201 0.17 -11.36 4.62
C VAL A 201 -1.02 -11.46 3.66
N PHE A 202 -1.46 -10.32 3.14
CA PHE A 202 -2.70 -10.22 2.36
C PHE A 202 -2.48 -9.38 1.10
N GLU A 203 -3.31 -9.59 0.10
CA GLU A 203 -3.38 -8.73 -1.08
C GLU A 203 -4.78 -8.10 -1.18
N ILE A 204 -4.83 -6.79 -1.43
CA ILE A 204 -6.06 -6.12 -1.87
C ILE A 204 -5.89 -5.72 -3.32
N ARG A 205 -6.86 -6.06 -4.17
CA ARG A 205 -6.89 -5.72 -5.58
C ARG A 205 -7.96 -4.67 -5.84
N PRO A 206 -7.60 -3.38 -5.89
CA PRO A 206 -8.53 -2.36 -6.33
C PRO A 206 -8.91 -2.53 -7.79
N GLY A 207 -10.16 -2.21 -8.11
CA GLY A 207 -10.66 -2.06 -9.46
C GLY A 207 -10.47 -0.63 -10.00
N ILE A 208 -11.56 -0.06 -10.52
CA ILE A 208 -11.61 1.31 -11.04
C ILE A 208 -11.92 2.26 -9.88
N ILE A 209 -10.88 2.83 -9.28
CA ILE A 209 -10.97 3.73 -8.11
C ILE A 209 -10.73 5.17 -8.56
N GLU A 210 -11.56 6.09 -8.08
CA GLU A 210 -11.43 7.53 -8.37
C GLU A 210 -10.24 8.12 -7.60
N THR A 211 -9.18 8.47 -8.34
CA THR A 211 -7.93 9.03 -7.83
C THR A 211 -7.31 9.93 -8.90
N ASP A 212 -6.30 10.72 -8.53
CA ASP A 212 -5.51 11.52 -9.50
C ASP A 212 -4.94 10.66 -10.62
N MET A 213 -4.52 9.42 -10.32
CA MET A 213 -3.96 8.49 -11.30
C MET A 213 -4.99 8.09 -12.39
N THR A 214 -6.28 8.08 -12.06
CA THR A 214 -7.37 7.69 -12.97
C THR A 214 -8.08 8.86 -13.61
N SER A 215 -7.84 10.09 -13.16
CA SER A 215 -8.47 11.31 -13.68
C SER A 215 -8.27 11.50 -15.18
N VAL A 216 -7.07 11.18 -15.69
CA VAL A 216 -6.73 11.30 -17.13
C VAL A 216 -7.50 10.34 -18.04
N VAL A 217 -8.21 9.37 -17.50
CA VAL A 217 -9.00 8.36 -18.23
C VAL A 217 -10.47 8.33 -17.76
N LYS A 218 -10.89 9.38 -17.06
CA LYS A 218 -12.21 9.43 -16.40
C LYS A 218 -13.36 9.20 -17.40
N GLU A 219 -13.43 9.96 -18.48
CA GLU A 219 -14.50 9.86 -19.47
C GLU A 219 -14.62 8.43 -20.06
N LYS A 220 -13.49 7.78 -20.34
CA LYS A 220 -13.48 6.40 -20.82
C LYS A 220 -14.13 5.46 -19.81
N TYR A 221 -13.77 5.58 -18.53
CA TYR A 221 -14.29 4.70 -17.50
C TYR A 221 -15.72 5.05 -17.10
N ASP A 222 -16.13 6.31 -17.14
CA ASP A 222 -17.53 6.71 -16.94
C ASP A 222 -18.46 5.93 -17.90
N LYS A 223 -18.08 5.89 -19.18
CA LYS A 223 -18.84 5.12 -20.18
C LYS A 223 -18.81 3.62 -19.89
N LEU A 224 -17.65 3.03 -19.64
CA LEU A 224 -17.51 1.59 -19.38
C LEU A 224 -18.29 1.16 -18.13
N ILE A 225 -18.32 1.99 -17.09
CA ILE A 225 -19.08 1.72 -15.85
C ILE A 225 -20.58 1.80 -16.13
N ALA A 226 -21.03 2.80 -16.87
CA ALA A 226 -22.44 2.92 -17.29
C ALA A 226 -22.87 1.72 -18.13
N ASP A 227 -22.01 1.27 -19.05
CA ASP A 227 -22.22 0.08 -19.89
C ASP A 227 -22.11 -1.23 -19.09
N GLY A 228 -21.78 -1.17 -17.78
CA GLY A 228 -21.80 -2.31 -16.87
C GLY A 228 -20.55 -3.16 -16.88
N ILE A 229 -19.36 -2.59 -17.14
CA ILE A 229 -18.08 -3.31 -16.99
C ILE A 229 -17.91 -3.88 -15.58
N THR A 230 -18.46 -3.20 -14.58
CA THR A 230 -18.58 -3.67 -13.21
C THR A 230 -20.05 -3.88 -12.84
N PRO A 231 -20.41 -4.98 -12.15
CA PRO A 231 -21.76 -5.17 -11.59
C PRO A 231 -22.23 -4.00 -10.73
N ILE A 232 -21.34 -3.48 -9.86
CA ILE A 232 -21.60 -2.26 -9.10
C ILE A 232 -21.27 -1.07 -9.99
N LYS A 233 -22.32 -0.41 -10.52
CA LYS A 233 -22.22 0.65 -11.53
C LYS A 233 -21.83 2.01 -10.94
N ARG A 234 -20.70 2.07 -10.25
CA ARG A 234 -20.07 3.31 -9.77
C ARG A 234 -18.57 3.20 -9.75
N TRP A 235 -17.91 4.32 -9.72
CA TRP A 235 -16.51 4.38 -9.33
C TRP A 235 -16.33 3.83 -7.91
N GLY A 236 -15.29 3.04 -7.69
CA GLY A 236 -14.81 2.77 -6.34
C GLY A 236 -14.19 4.04 -5.77
N GLN A 237 -14.30 4.21 -4.46
CA GLN A 237 -13.66 5.31 -3.75
C GLN A 237 -12.43 4.79 -2.99
N PRO A 238 -11.41 5.63 -2.73
CA PRO A 238 -10.28 5.26 -1.89
C PRO A 238 -10.69 4.65 -0.55
N GLU A 239 -11.80 5.10 0.02
CA GLU A 239 -12.39 4.61 1.27
C GLU A 239 -12.92 3.17 1.14
N ASP A 240 -13.38 2.74 -0.04
CA ASP A 240 -13.78 1.34 -0.25
C ASP A 240 -12.57 0.40 -0.05
N VAL A 241 -11.39 0.83 -0.51
CA VAL A 241 -10.13 0.08 -0.33
C VAL A 241 -9.65 0.15 1.13
N ALA A 242 -9.73 1.34 1.75
CA ALA A 242 -9.34 1.53 3.13
C ALA A 242 -10.13 0.65 4.10
N LYS A 243 -11.44 0.48 3.90
CA LYS A 243 -12.29 -0.41 4.69
C LYS A 243 -11.88 -1.89 4.59
N ALA A 244 -11.39 -2.33 3.44
CA ALA A 244 -10.85 -3.69 3.32
C ALA A 244 -9.54 -3.85 4.12
N VAL A 245 -8.68 -2.82 4.13
CA VAL A 245 -7.48 -2.79 4.97
C VAL A 245 -7.85 -2.77 6.45
N SER A 246 -8.89 -2.01 6.85
CA SER A 246 -9.32 -1.94 8.26
C SER A 246 -9.81 -3.29 8.78
N ALA A 247 -10.53 -4.07 7.97
CA ALA A 247 -10.96 -5.41 8.35
C ALA A 247 -9.77 -6.35 8.64
N ILE A 248 -8.67 -6.23 7.89
CA ILE A 248 -7.42 -6.95 8.17
C ILE A 248 -6.78 -6.41 9.46
N ALA A 249 -6.71 -5.08 9.62
CA ALA A 249 -6.10 -4.45 10.78
C ALA A 249 -6.79 -4.84 12.10
N GLU A 250 -8.11 -5.00 12.09
CA GLU A 250 -8.93 -5.45 13.23
C GLU A 250 -8.82 -6.96 13.53
N GLY A 251 -8.07 -7.73 12.73
CA GLY A 251 -7.89 -9.17 12.94
C GLY A 251 -9.02 -10.06 12.44
N LYS A 252 -9.97 -9.51 11.68
CA LYS A 252 -11.13 -10.28 11.19
C LYS A 252 -10.77 -11.39 10.21
N LEU A 253 -9.53 -11.37 9.69
CA LEU A 253 -9.02 -12.32 8.69
C LEU A 253 -7.75 -13.06 9.15
N ASP A 254 -7.51 -13.19 10.45
CA ASP A 254 -6.23 -13.72 10.97
C ASP A 254 -5.96 -15.18 10.53
N PHE A 255 -7.00 -15.98 10.23
CA PHE A 255 -6.83 -17.34 9.71
C PHE A 255 -6.81 -17.41 8.17
N SER A 256 -6.61 -16.26 7.49
CA SER A 256 -6.73 -16.16 6.02
C SER A 256 -5.46 -15.60 5.37
N THR A 257 -4.26 -15.95 5.89
CA THR A 257 -3.01 -15.50 5.27
C THR A 257 -2.90 -15.95 3.80
N GLY A 258 -2.31 -15.13 2.96
CA GLY A 258 -2.24 -15.35 1.51
C GLY A 258 -3.51 -14.97 0.75
N GLN A 259 -4.57 -14.56 1.45
CA GLN A 259 -5.85 -14.24 0.81
C GLN A 259 -5.76 -12.97 -0.04
N VAL A 260 -6.47 -13.04 -1.17
CA VAL A 260 -6.69 -11.91 -2.09
C VAL A 260 -8.12 -11.39 -1.90
N ILE A 261 -8.25 -10.07 -1.68
CA ILE A 261 -9.54 -9.39 -1.56
C ILE A 261 -9.70 -8.45 -2.75
N ASN A 262 -10.66 -8.75 -3.63
CA ASN A 262 -11.00 -7.87 -4.75
C ASN A 262 -11.93 -6.75 -4.26
N VAL A 263 -11.50 -5.50 -4.42
CA VAL A 263 -12.29 -4.29 -4.15
C VAL A 263 -12.50 -3.58 -5.49
N ASP A 264 -13.28 -4.21 -6.36
CA ASP A 264 -13.34 -3.89 -7.79
C ASP A 264 -14.76 -3.77 -8.36
N GLY A 265 -15.78 -3.70 -7.49
CA GLY A 265 -17.18 -3.61 -7.92
C GLY A 265 -17.69 -4.85 -8.65
N GLY A 266 -17.00 -6.00 -8.48
CA GLY A 266 -17.34 -7.26 -9.14
C GLY A 266 -16.74 -7.40 -10.56
N PHE A 267 -15.75 -6.59 -10.91
CA PHE A 267 -15.06 -6.67 -12.20
C PHE A 267 -14.45 -8.07 -12.46
N HIS A 268 -13.97 -8.75 -11.43
CA HIS A 268 -13.34 -10.08 -11.52
C HIS A 268 -14.33 -11.21 -11.86
N LEU A 269 -15.65 -10.96 -11.77
CA LEU A 269 -16.66 -11.96 -12.05
C LEU A 269 -16.76 -12.20 -13.56
N ARG A 270 -16.67 -13.45 -14.00
CA ARG A 270 -17.03 -13.84 -15.36
C ARG A 270 -18.56 -13.82 -15.46
N ARG A 271 -19.09 -13.06 -16.42
CA ARG A 271 -20.53 -12.93 -16.64
C ARG A 271 -20.89 -13.46 -18.03
N LEU A 272 -22.07 -14.11 -18.11
CA LEU A 272 -22.67 -14.54 -19.35
C LEU A 272 -23.31 -13.36 -20.08
#